data_2286fa1248a7d06ae5af7d9c33bbf1ab
#
_entry.id   2286fa1248a7d06ae5af7d9c33bbf1ab
#
_cell.length_a   1.000
_cell.length_b   1.000
_cell.length_c   1.000
_cell.angle_alpha   90.00
_cell.angle_beta   90.00
_cell.angle_gamma   90.00
#
_symmetry.space_group_name_H-M   'P 1'
#
loop_
_entity.id
_entity.type
_entity.pdbx_description
1 polymer ?
#
loop_
_entity_poly.entity_id
_entity_poly.type
_entity_poly.pdbx_seq_one_letter_code
_entity_poly.pdbx_strand_id
1 'polypeptide(L)'
;MKKSKAKYLTLAGVVLSAGLLLAACSNSASSTKTYNYVYSSDPSSLNYLLENRATTGDVVTNLVDGLMENDQYGNYIPSLAEDWTVSQDGLTYTYKLRKDAKWYTADGEEYAPVTAQDFVTGLKYAADKKSEALYLVQDSVAGLDDYINGKTTDFSTVGVKAIDDQTVQYTLTHPESYWNSKTTATILFPVNADFLNSKGDDFGKVDPANILYNGPFILKSFTSKSVLEYKKNPNYWDAKNVFVDDVKLTYYDGSDQDALVRNFSEGVYSFARLYPNSSSFAGVQEKYKDNIIYSMQTATSFYFNFNLDRKSYNHTSKTTDAEKTAQQEAVLNKSFRQAINFAYDRTAYGAQSQGEEGATKIIRNLLVPPSFVTLDGKDFGDVVASKMVNYGQVWQNVNFADAQDAYYNADKAKEVFAQAKKELEAKGVQFPIHLDLPVDQTFKKGVLEASSFKQSIESVLGADNVVIDIQMLTTEEMDSIGYLANTAAQKDYDLYNGGWGPDYQDPSTYLDTLSLTSGGSLQNLGLEPGATNAKATAVGLDVYTKMLEEANAEQDLNKRYDKYAEAQAWLVDSSLAIPNVSKGGTPTLRKTVPFSAAFSQAGNKGV
;
A
#
# COMPACT_ATOMS: atom_id res chain seq x y z
N MET A 1 -15.90 -80.56 -6.36
CA MET A 1 -15.23 -79.43 -6.99
C MET A 1 -16.12 -78.79 -8.06
N LYS A 2 -17.10 -77.98 -7.70
CA LYS A 2 -17.93 -77.15 -8.61
C LYS A 2 -18.71 -76.12 -7.81
N LYS A 3 -18.03 -75.13 -7.20
CA LYS A 3 -18.70 -73.97 -6.55
C LYS A 3 -17.81 -72.72 -6.49
N SER A 4 -17.02 -72.42 -7.50
CA SER A 4 -16.18 -71.22 -7.43
C SER A 4 -16.21 -70.31 -8.69
N LYS A 5 -17.04 -70.63 -9.72
CA LYS A 5 -17.11 -69.83 -10.95
C LYS A 5 -18.29 -68.87 -11.02
N ALA A 6 -19.26 -68.96 -10.11
CA ALA A 6 -20.47 -68.09 -10.14
C ALA A 6 -20.29 -66.76 -9.39
N LYS A 7 -19.28 -66.61 -8.54
CA LYS A 7 -19.05 -65.38 -7.77
C LYS A 7 -18.28 -64.29 -8.55
N TYR A 8 -17.57 -64.66 -9.61
CA TYR A 8 -16.78 -63.69 -10.40
C TYR A 8 -17.57 -63.03 -11.54
N LEU A 9 -18.66 -63.64 -12.00
CA LEU A 9 -19.50 -63.04 -13.04
C LEU A 9 -20.43 -61.93 -12.51
N THR A 10 -20.82 -62.00 -11.24
CA THR A 10 -21.65 -60.97 -10.61
C THR A 10 -20.85 -59.71 -10.23
N LEU A 11 -19.55 -59.85 -9.98
CA LEU A 11 -18.69 -58.69 -9.70
C LEU A 11 -18.31 -57.92 -10.96
N ALA A 12 -18.14 -58.63 -12.09
CA ALA A 12 -17.82 -57.97 -13.38
C ALA A 12 -19.00 -57.17 -13.97
N GLY A 13 -20.25 -57.62 -13.69
CA GLY A 13 -21.46 -56.89 -14.13
C GLY A 13 -21.71 -55.58 -13.36
N VAL A 14 -21.35 -55.51 -12.08
CA VAL A 14 -21.51 -54.33 -11.24
C VAL A 14 -20.42 -53.30 -11.56
N VAL A 15 -19.21 -53.71 -11.90
CA VAL A 15 -18.11 -52.80 -12.28
C VAL A 15 -18.37 -52.17 -13.67
N LEU A 16 -18.96 -52.92 -14.62
CA LEU A 16 -19.33 -52.36 -15.92
C LEU A 16 -20.51 -51.40 -15.84
N SER A 17 -21.47 -51.62 -14.95
CA SER A 17 -22.59 -50.67 -14.79
C SER A 17 -22.20 -49.41 -14.04
N ALA A 18 -21.24 -49.48 -13.08
CA ALA A 18 -20.67 -48.28 -12.43
C ALA A 18 -19.78 -47.46 -13.36
N GLY A 19 -19.04 -48.12 -14.28
CA GLY A 19 -18.23 -47.42 -15.30
C GLY A 19 -19.05 -46.68 -16.35
N LEU A 20 -20.24 -47.20 -16.69
CA LEU A 20 -21.16 -46.54 -17.64
C LEU A 20 -21.95 -45.36 -16.99
N LEU A 21 -22.15 -45.36 -15.67
CA LEU A 21 -22.76 -44.24 -14.97
C LEU A 21 -21.76 -43.08 -14.74
N LEU A 22 -20.47 -43.37 -14.66
CA LEU A 22 -19.42 -42.33 -14.59
C LEU A 22 -19.10 -41.70 -15.95
N ALA A 23 -19.35 -42.43 -17.06
CA ALA A 23 -19.19 -41.88 -18.42
C ALA A 23 -20.39 -41.01 -18.87
N ALA A 24 -21.53 -41.10 -18.21
CA ALA A 24 -22.71 -40.27 -18.52
C ALA A 24 -22.69 -38.89 -17.82
N CYS A 25 -21.74 -38.65 -16.88
CA CYS A 25 -21.57 -37.34 -16.20
C CYS A 25 -20.45 -36.47 -16.81
N SER A 26 -19.85 -36.87 -17.95
CA SER A 26 -18.76 -36.11 -18.57
C SER A 26 -19.17 -35.14 -19.68
N ASN A 27 -20.46 -34.82 -19.78
CA ASN A 27 -20.97 -33.68 -20.56
C ASN A 27 -21.45 -32.57 -19.62
N SER A 28 -20.64 -32.20 -18.62
CA SER A 28 -20.80 -30.91 -17.98
C SER A 28 -20.31 -29.85 -18.95
N ALA A 29 -21.23 -29.06 -19.50
CA ALA A 29 -20.88 -27.75 -20.01
C ALA A 29 -19.93 -27.13 -18.99
N SER A 30 -18.75 -26.69 -19.43
CA SER A 30 -17.79 -25.97 -18.59
C SER A 30 -18.53 -24.83 -17.93
N SER A 31 -18.85 -24.95 -16.64
CA SER A 31 -19.50 -23.86 -15.92
C SER A 31 -18.49 -22.71 -15.85
N THR A 32 -18.88 -21.55 -16.38
CA THR A 32 -18.10 -20.31 -16.29
C THR A 32 -17.64 -20.08 -14.85
N LYS A 33 -16.34 -19.95 -14.64
CA LYS A 33 -15.77 -19.71 -13.32
C LYS A 33 -15.81 -18.21 -13.04
N THR A 34 -16.78 -17.80 -12.24
CA THR A 34 -16.97 -16.39 -11.89
C THR A 34 -16.47 -16.10 -10.48
N TYR A 35 -15.63 -15.08 -10.33
CA TYR A 35 -15.27 -14.51 -9.04
C TYR A 35 -16.18 -13.32 -8.74
N ASN A 36 -16.95 -13.42 -7.66
CA ASN A 36 -17.87 -12.37 -7.22
C ASN A 36 -17.44 -11.82 -5.87
N TYR A 37 -17.26 -10.50 -5.77
CA TYR A 37 -16.97 -9.83 -4.50
C TYR A 37 -17.45 -8.37 -4.53
N VAL A 38 -16.81 -7.52 -3.74
CA VAL A 38 -17.16 -6.11 -3.62
C VAL A 38 -15.95 -5.21 -3.89
N TYR A 39 -16.23 -3.95 -4.25
CA TYR A 39 -15.29 -2.84 -4.24
C TYR A 39 -15.93 -1.66 -3.48
N SER A 40 -15.12 -0.77 -2.90
CA SER A 40 -15.60 0.30 -2.01
C SER A 40 -15.39 1.72 -2.56
N SER A 41 -14.58 1.89 -3.59
CA SER A 41 -14.30 3.19 -4.18
C SER A 41 -14.21 3.06 -5.69
N ASP A 42 -14.88 3.95 -6.41
CA ASP A 42 -14.80 4.01 -7.87
C ASP A 42 -13.39 4.42 -8.31
N PRO A 43 -12.86 3.86 -9.42
CA PRO A 43 -11.70 4.43 -10.06
C PRO A 43 -12.03 5.84 -10.56
N SER A 44 -11.14 6.79 -10.29
CA SER A 44 -11.28 8.17 -10.78
C SER A 44 -11.01 8.26 -12.29
N SER A 45 -10.15 7.38 -12.78
CA SER A 45 -9.68 7.31 -14.17
C SER A 45 -9.19 5.89 -14.48
N LEU A 46 -9.02 5.58 -15.76
CA LEU A 46 -8.24 4.46 -16.27
C LEU A 46 -6.90 4.92 -16.89
N ASN A 47 -6.55 6.21 -16.74
CA ASN A 47 -5.29 6.74 -17.26
C ASN A 47 -4.13 6.37 -16.35
N TYR A 48 -3.69 5.15 -16.46
CA TYR A 48 -2.65 4.52 -15.64
C TYR A 48 -1.26 5.17 -15.77
N LEU A 49 -1.05 6.01 -16.77
CA LEU A 49 0.21 6.73 -16.97
C LEU A 49 0.23 8.09 -16.23
N LEU A 50 -0.93 8.63 -15.85
CA LEU A 50 -1.03 9.94 -15.23
C LEU A 50 -1.40 9.89 -13.76
N GLU A 51 -2.19 8.89 -13.33
CA GLU A 51 -2.64 8.78 -11.95
C GLU A 51 -1.82 7.80 -11.13
N ASN A 52 -1.60 8.16 -9.86
CA ASN A 52 -0.91 7.31 -8.87
C ASN A 52 -1.86 6.84 -7.76
N ARG A 53 -3.15 6.70 -8.07
CA ARG A 53 -4.17 6.32 -7.08
C ARG A 53 -4.36 4.80 -7.05
N ALA A 54 -4.42 4.23 -5.83
CA ALA A 54 -4.64 2.81 -5.64
C ALA A 54 -5.93 2.32 -6.33
N THR A 55 -7.01 3.15 -6.33
CA THR A 55 -8.28 2.81 -7.00
C THR A 55 -8.16 2.64 -8.51
N THR A 56 -7.29 3.39 -9.17
CA THR A 56 -6.95 3.21 -10.60
C THR A 56 -6.03 2.01 -10.78
N GLY A 57 -5.00 1.88 -9.95
CA GLY A 57 -4.06 0.74 -9.97
C GLY A 57 -4.76 -0.60 -9.80
N ASP A 58 -5.65 -0.74 -8.82
CA ASP A 58 -6.41 -1.97 -8.54
C ASP A 58 -7.24 -2.45 -9.76
N VAL A 59 -7.67 -1.53 -10.61
CA VAL A 59 -8.41 -1.84 -11.84
C VAL A 59 -7.45 -2.16 -12.98
N VAL A 60 -6.53 -1.25 -13.28
CA VAL A 60 -5.73 -1.26 -14.51
C VAL A 60 -4.71 -2.39 -14.53
N THR A 61 -4.12 -2.76 -13.39
CA THR A 61 -3.13 -3.85 -13.33
C THR A 61 -3.71 -5.24 -13.66
N ASN A 62 -5.04 -5.37 -13.74
CA ASN A 62 -5.69 -6.56 -14.29
C ASN A 62 -5.90 -6.49 -15.81
N LEU A 63 -5.72 -5.31 -16.42
CA LEU A 63 -6.08 -4.99 -17.80
C LEU A 63 -4.85 -4.78 -18.69
N VAL A 64 -3.77 -4.25 -18.10
CA VAL A 64 -2.53 -3.87 -18.80
C VAL A 64 -1.34 -4.42 -18.02
N ASP A 65 -0.46 -5.14 -18.71
CA ASP A 65 0.79 -5.64 -18.16
C ASP A 65 1.94 -4.66 -18.39
N GLY A 66 2.92 -4.68 -17.47
CA GLY A 66 4.22 -4.03 -17.60
C GLY A 66 5.33 -4.99 -18.01
N LEU A 67 6.59 -4.57 -17.83
CA LEU A 67 7.77 -5.43 -18.13
C LEU A 67 7.85 -6.63 -17.19
N MET A 68 7.61 -6.40 -15.90
CA MET A 68 7.69 -7.39 -14.83
C MET A 68 6.35 -7.49 -14.12
N GLU A 69 6.14 -8.61 -13.43
CA GLU A 69 5.02 -8.83 -12.53
C GLU A 69 5.45 -9.56 -11.25
N ASN A 70 4.53 -9.81 -10.32
CA ASN A 70 4.79 -10.56 -9.10
C ASN A 70 4.15 -11.94 -9.16
N ASP A 71 4.83 -12.96 -8.64
CA ASP A 71 4.23 -14.25 -8.36
C ASP A 71 3.47 -14.26 -7.03
N GLN A 72 2.91 -15.42 -6.65
CA GLN A 72 2.18 -15.58 -5.39
C GLN A 72 3.04 -15.44 -4.12
N TYR A 73 4.35 -15.43 -4.25
CA TYR A 73 5.32 -15.28 -3.16
C TYR A 73 5.91 -13.87 -3.08
N GLY A 74 5.57 -13.00 -4.04
CA GLY A 74 6.08 -11.64 -4.12
C GLY A 74 7.39 -11.49 -4.89
N ASN A 75 7.86 -12.56 -5.55
CA ASN A 75 9.04 -12.46 -6.41
C ASN A 75 8.69 -11.70 -7.70
N TYR A 76 9.65 -10.91 -8.20
CA TYR A 76 9.53 -10.27 -9.51
C TYR A 76 9.85 -11.28 -10.60
N ILE A 77 8.88 -11.53 -11.48
CA ILE A 77 8.97 -12.47 -12.58
C ILE A 77 8.73 -11.76 -13.92
N PRO A 78 9.22 -12.33 -15.03
CA PRO A 78 8.96 -11.82 -16.37
C PRO A 78 7.46 -11.72 -16.70
N SER A 79 7.02 -10.59 -17.29
CA SER A 79 5.69 -10.40 -17.85
C SER A 79 5.79 -10.09 -19.35
N LEU A 80 5.61 -8.83 -19.81
CA LEU A 80 5.86 -8.49 -21.21
C LEU A 80 7.33 -8.65 -21.62
N ALA A 81 8.28 -8.49 -20.70
CA ALA A 81 9.64 -8.93 -20.90
C ALA A 81 9.75 -10.44 -20.70
N GLU A 82 10.38 -11.17 -21.61
CA GLU A 82 10.72 -12.59 -21.41
C GLU A 82 12.09 -12.77 -20.74
N ASP A 83 12.97 -11.76 -20.85
CA ASP A 83 14.32 -11.77 -20.28
C ASP A 83 14.84 -10.33 -20.15
N TRP A 84 15.87 -10.13 -19.31
CA TRP A 84 16.57 -8.84 -19.19
C TRP A 84 18.04 -9.02 -18.83
N THR A 85 18.82 -8.00 -19.13
CA THR A 85 20.23 -7.89 -18.73
C THR A 85 20.49 -6.55 -18.08
N VAL A 86 21.48 -6.53 -17.18
CA VAL A 86 21.96 -5.32 -16.51
C VAL A 86 23.44 -5.14 -16.85
N SER A 87 23.85 -3.92 -17.19
CA SER A 87 25.25 -3.60 -17.43
C SER A 87 26.08 -3.74 -16.15
N GLN A 88 27.39 -3.92 -16.28
CA GLN A 88 28.28 -4.15 -15.15
C GLN A 88 28.31 -2.98 -14.14
N ASP A 89 28.06 -1.76 -14.61
CA ASP A 89 27.95 -0.56 -13.76
C ASP A 89 26.58 -0.37 -13.12
N GLY A 90 25.62 -1.27 -13.40
CA GLY A 90 24.26 -1.22 -12.87
C GLY A 90 23.38 -0.10 -13.45
N LEU A 91 23.84 0.60 -14.50
CA LEU A 91 23.15 1.77 -15.04
C LEU A 91 22.21 1.45 -16.20
N THR A 92 22.44 0.37 -16.94
CA THR A 92 21.67 0.07 -18.16
C THR A 92 20.94 -1.26 -18.01
N TYR A 93 19.61 -1.17 -18.08
CA TYR A 93 18.71 -2.33 -18.08
C TYR A 93 18.16 -2.52 -19.49
N THR A 94 18.36 -3.71 -20.06
CA THR A 94 17.87 -4.06 -21.41
C THR A 94 16.90 -5.21 -21.30
N TYR A 95 15.65 -4.98 -21.67
CA TYR A 95 14.55 -5.95 -21.63
C TYR A 95 14.23 -6.46 -23.01
N LYS A 96 14.07 -7.76 -23.13
CA LYS A 96 13.62 -8.41 -24.36
C LYS A 96 12.14 -8.75 -24.25
N LEU A 97 11.33 -8.16 -25.10
CA LEU A 97 9.88 -8.35 -25.10
C LEU A 97 9.49 -9.66 -25.79
N ARG A 98 8.42 -10.27 -25.30
CA ARG A 98 7.81 -11.44 -25.93
C ARG A 98 7.13 -11.06 -27.25
N LYS A 99 7.19 -11.97 -28.22
CA LYS A 99 6.66 -11.75 -29.58
C LYS A 99 5.16 -11.95 -29.70
N ASP A 100 4.55 -12.64 -28.75
CA ASP A 100 3.13 -13.02 -28.73
C ASP A 100 2.26 -12.04 -27.94
N ALA A 101 2.86 -11.02 -27.29
CA ALA A 101 2.11 -9.97 -26.64
C ALA A 101 1.46 -9.01 -27.64
N LYS A 102 0.16 -8.77 -27.50
CA LYS A 102 -0.63 -7.93 -28.39
C LYS A 102 -1.59 -7.04 -27.62
N TRP A 103 -1.94 -5.93 -28.25
CA TRP A 103 -3.01 -5.05 -27.82
C TRP A 103 -4.36 -5.53 -28.35
N TYR A 104 -5.38 -5.45 -27.51
CA TYR A 104 -6.75 -5.80 -27.81
C TYR A 104 -7.69 -4.64 -27.51
N THR A 105 -8.80 -4.54 -28.26
CA THR A 105 -9.90 -3.59 -28.00
C THR A 105 -10.80 -4.11 -26.86
N ALA A 106 -11.74 -3.30 -26.39
CA ALA A 106 -12.75 -3.71 -25.43
C ALA A 106 -13.62 -4.90 -25.91
N ASP A 107 -13.79 -5.06 -27.20
CA ASP A 107 -14.52 -6.19 -27.80
C ASP A 107 -13.67 -7.47 -27.83
N GLY A 108 -12.34 -7.37 -27.58
CA GLY A 108 -11.38 -8.46 -27.61
C GLY A 108 -10.78 -8.70 -28.99
N GLU A 109 -10.95 -7.75 -29.91
CA GLU A 109 -10.31 -7.79 -31.24
C GLU A 109 -8.85 -7.38 -31.15
N GLU A 110 -7.97 -8.07 -31.87
CA GLU A 110 -6.55 -7.72 -31.97
C GLU A 110 -6.40 -6.34 -32.63
N TYR A 111 -5.65 -5.45 -31.97
CA TYR A 111 -5.40 -4.09 -32.45
C TYR A 111 -3.99 -3.95 -33.07
N ALA A 112 -2.96 -4.32 -32.33
CA ALA A 112 -1.55 -4.24 -32.77
C ALA A 112 -0.66 -5.15 -31.90
N PRO A 113 0.57 -5.49 -32.35
CA PRO A 113 1.60 -6.04 -31.45
C PRO A 113 1.97 -5.04 -30.36
N VAL A 114 2.38 -5.52 -29.17
CA VAL A 114 3.08 -4.71 -28.18
C VAL A 114 4.54 -4.58 -28.62
N THR A 115 5.07 -3.36 -28.65
CA THR A 115 6.43 -3.06 -29.07
C THR A 115 7.22 -2.29 -28.04
N ALA A 116 8.56 -2.27 -28.17
CA ALA A 116 9.43 -1.46 -27.33
C ALA A 116 9.13 0.05 -27.44
N GLN A 117 8.62 0.50 -28.60
CA GLN A 117 8.24 1.89 -28.81
C GLN A 117 7.04 2.30 -27.93
N ASP A 118 6.16 1.36 -27.55
CA ASP A 118 5.00 1.64 -26.68
C ASP A 118 5.45 2.07 -25.28
N PHE A 119 6.58 1.55 -24.78
CA PHE A 119 7.17 1.98 -23.51
C PHE A 119 7.77 3.38 -23.58
N VAL A 120 8.45 3.70 -24.69
CA VAL A 120 8.98 5.05 -24.95
C VAL A 120 7.84 6.05 -25.04
N THR A 121 6.75 5.68 -25.74
CA THR A 121 5.53 6.49 -25.87
C THR A 121 4.88 6.75 -24.52
N GLY A 122 4.77 5.70 -23.68
CA GLY A 122 4.17 5.81 -22.34
C GLY A 122 4.91 6.79 -21.44
N LEU A 123 6.22 6.64 -21.31
CA LEU A 123 7.01 7.53 -20.47
C LEU A 123 7.04 8.97 -21.00
N LYS A 124 7.09 9.14 -22.34
CA LYS A 124 6.99 10.46 -22.95
C LYS A 124 5.65 11.13 -22.65
N TYR A 125 4.54 10.39 -22.79
CA TYR A 125 3.20 10.90 -22.48
C TYR A 125 3.09 11.30 -21.00
N ALA A 126 3.59 10.46 -20.09
CA ALA A 126 3.62 10.76 -18.66
C ALA A 126 4.41 12.05 -18.35
N ALA A 127 5.57 12.24 -19.00
CA ALA A 127 6.40 13.43 -18.85
C ALA A 127 5.72 14.68 -19.41
N ASP A 128 5.19 14.62 -20.64
CA ASP A 128 4.52 15.74 -21.33
C ASP A 128 3.28 16.22 -20.58
N LYS A 129 2.53 15.29 -19.97
CA LYS A 129 1.30 15.58 -19.24
C LYS A 129 1.53 15.81 -17.74
N LYS A 130 2.77 15.74 -17.26
CA LYS A 130 3.15 15.95 -15.85
C LYS A 130 2.41 14.99 -14.91
N SER A 131 2.58 13.68 -15.16
CA SER A 131 2.01 12.62 -14.35
C SER A 131 2.26 12.80 -12.84
N GLU A 132 1.28 12.48 -12.02
CA GLU A 132 1.40 12.47 -10.56
C GLU A 132 2.46 11.44 -10.07
N ALA A 133 2.77 10.42 -10.88
CA ALA A 133 3.73 9.35 -10.56
C ALA A 133 5.17 9.65 -11.02
N LEU A 134 5.47 10.83 -11.58
CA LEU A 134 6.82 11.18 -12.06
C LEU A 134 7.89 11.06 -10.98
N TYR A 135 7.56 11.33 -9.71
CA TYR A 135 8.49 11.22 -8.58
C TYR A 135 9.16 9.83 -8.48
N LEU A 136 8.52 8.78 -9.00
CA LEU A 136 9.07 7.42 -9.00
C LEU A 136 10.27 7.24 -9.92
N VAL A 137 10.33 8.01 -11.01
CA VAL A 137 11.24 7.77 -12.14
C VAL A 137 12.02 8.98 -12.58
N GLN A 138 11.61 10.20 -12.18
CA GLN A 138 12.20 11.45 -12.63
C GLN A 138 13.70 11.53 -12.36
N ASP A 139 14.13 11.16 -11.15
CA ASP A 139 15.54 11.18 -10.75
C ASP A 139 16.28 9.91 -11.14
N SER A 140 15.53 8.85 -11.50
CA SER A 140 16.09 7.54 -11.86
C SER A 140 16.51 7.46 -13.32
N VAL A 141 15.63 7.88 -14.24
CA VAL A 141 15.87 7.76 -15.68
C VAL A 141 16.73 8.92 -16.18
N ALA A 142 17.87 8.61 -16.77
CA ALA A 142 18.81 9.63 -17.25
C ALA A 142 18.14 10.63 -18.20
N GLY A 143 18.35 11.93 -17.99
CA GLY A 143 17.82 13.02 -18.81
C GLY A 143 16.34 13.31 -18.64
N LEU A 144 15.58 12.52 -17.85
CA LEU A 144 14.14 12.72 -17.66
C LEU A 144 13.86 14.00 -16.86
N ASP A 145 14.61 14.26 -15.79
CA ASP A 145 14.50 15.51 -15.03
C ASP A 145 14.75 16.76 -15.91
N ASP A 146 15.78 16.72 -16.75
CA ASP A 146 16.09 17.83 -17.66
C ASP A 146 14.97 18.08 -18.68
N TYR A 147 14.33 17.00 -19.16
CA TYR A 147 13.19 17.09 -20.06
C TYR A 147 11.95 17.69 -19.36
N ILE A 148 11.59 17.18 -18.19
CA ILE A 148 10.41 17.65 -17.41
C ILE A 148 10.54 19.11 -17.01
N ASN A 149 11.76 19.54 -16.62
CA ASN A 149 12.05 20.93 -16.23
C ASN A 149 12.31 21.87 -17.40
N GLY A 150 12.18 21.40 -18.63
CA GLY A 150 12.30 22.23 -19.84
C GLY A 150 13.72 22.66 -20.18
N LYS A 151 14.76 22.03 -19.63
CA LYS A 151 16.16 22.25 -20.02
C LYS A 151 16.44 21.70 -21.42
N THR A 152 15.68 20.69 -21.84
CA THR A 152 15.64 20.16 -23.21
C THR A 152 14.20 19.89 -23.64
N THR A 153 13.91 19.99 -24.94
CA THR A 153 12.63 19.57 -25.54
C THR A 153 12.77 18.29 -26.36
N ASP A 154 13.98 17.76 -26.46
CA ASP A 154 14.29 16.57 -27.22
C ASP A 154 14.20 15.32 -26.32
N PHE A 155 13.09 14.58 -26.41
CA PHE A 155 12.87 13.36 -25.63
C PHE A 155 13.86 12.23 -25.99
N SER A 156 14.52 12.30 -27.15
CA SER A 156 15.55 11.32 -27.52
C SER A 156 16.78 11.32 -26.60
N THR A 157 16.94 12.39 -25.80
CA THR A 157 17.99 12.51 -24.79
C THR A 157 17.65 11.78 -23.49
N VAL A 158 16.39 11.36 -23.31
CA VAL A 158 15.93 10.60 -22.15
C VAL A 158 16.38 9.14 -22.25
N GLY A 159 16.74 8.58 -21.14
CA GLY A 159 17.30 7.23 -20.98
C GLY A 159 16.31 6.08 -21.20
N VAL A 160 15.27 6.25 -22.02
CA VAL A 160 14.40 5.18 -22.46
C VAL A 160 14.46 5.06 -23.98
N LYS A 161 14.75 3.87 -24.52
CA LYS A 161 14.93 3.67 -25.96
C LYS A 161 14.35 2.34 -26.44
N ALA A 162 13.68 2.37 -27.59
CA ALA A 162 13.41 1.19 -28.39
C ALA A 162 14.64 0.94 -29.26
N ILE A 163 15.38 -0.13 -28.96
CA ILE A 163 16.57 -0.54 -29.75
C ILE A 163 16.10 -1.20 -31.06
N ASP A 164 15.06 -1.98 -30.95
CA ASP A 164 14.27 -2.58 -32.04
C ASP A 164 12.84 -2.80 -31.53
N ASP A 165 11.95 -3.39 -32.31
CA ASP A 165 10.54 -3.59 -31.94
C ASP A 165 10.36 -4.42 -30.67
N GLN A 166 11.36 -5.22 -30.26
CA GLN A 166 11.28 -6.17 -29.15
C GLN A 166 12.32 -5.94 -28.07
N THR A 167 13.10 -4.85 -28.16
CA THR A 167 14.15 -4.56 -27.19
C THR A 167 14.01 -3.15 -26.67
N VAL A 168 13.55 -3.01 -25.43
CA VAL A 168 13.51 -1.72 -24.72
C VAL A 168 14.68 -1.62 -23.75
N GLN A 169 15.30 -0.46 -23.71
CA GLN A 169 16.45 -0.19 -22.85
C GLN A 169 16.19 1.04 -21.99
N TYR A 170 16.48 0.92 -20.69
CA TYR A 170 16.52 2.03 -19.74
C TYR A 170 17.95 2.29 -19.32
N THR A 171 18.34 3.56 -19.32
CA THR A 171 19.61 4.05 -18.75
C THR A 171 19.30 4.91 -17.54
N LEU A 172 19.87 4.58 -16.39
CA LEU A 172 19.63 5.24 -15.12
C LEU A 172 20.70 6.30 -14.84
N THR A 173 20.40 7.25 -13.97
CA THR A 173 21.33 8.28 -13.46
C THR A 173 22.32 7.70 -12.44
N HIS A 174 21.91 6.67 -11.70
CA HIS A 174 22.68 5.96 -10.70
C HIS A 174 22.21 4.49 -10.62
N PRO A 175 23.02 3.56 -10.11
CA PRO A 175 22.62 2.17 -9.99
C PRO A 175 21.47 1.99 -9.00
N GLU A 176 20.39 1.34 -9.45
CA GLU A 176 19.24 0.97 -8.63
C GLU A 176 19.03 -0.54 -8.73
N SER A 177 19.56 -1.31 -7.78
CA SER A 177 19.38 -2.77 -7.77
C SER A 177 17.90 -3.20 -7.64
N TYR A 178 17.04 -2.29 -7.18
CA TYR A 178 15.59 -2.43 -7.06
C TYR A 178 14.81 -1.94 -8.29
N TRP A 179 15.48 -1.53 -9.38
CA TRP A 179 14.84 -0.98 -10.59
C TRP A 179 13.74 -1.89 -11.15
N ASN A 180 13.95 -3.21 -11.16
CA ASN A 180 12.92 -4.15 -11.61
C ASN A 180 11.62 -4.04 -10.81
N SER A 181 11.67 -3.67 -9.53
CA SER A 181 10.46 -3.42 -8.74
C SER A 181 9.70 -2.18 -9.21
N LYS A 182 10.41 -1.13 -9.67
CA LYS A 182 9.77 0.06 -10.25
C LYS A 182 9.06 -0.25 -11.58
N THR A 183 9.51 -1.25 -12.34
CA THR A 183 8.88 -1.62 -13.63
C THR A 183 7.51 -2.27 -13.47
N THR A 184 7.09 -2.58 -12.26
CA THR A 184 5.70 -2.98 -11.94
C THR A 184 4.77 -1.78 -11.71
N ALA A 185 5.31 -0.56 -11.63
CA ALA A 185 4.51 0.66 -11.49
C ALA A 185 3.92 1.09 -12.83
N THR A 186 2.67 1.53 -12.81
CA THR A 186 1.89 1.81 -14.03
C THR A 186 2.45 2.93 -14.89
N ILE A 187 3.21 3.87 -14.33
CA ILE A 187 3.89 4.93 -15.10
C ILE A 187 4.90 4.38 -16.12
N LEU A 188 5.44 3.18 -15.88
CA LEU A 188 6.38 2.49 -16.78
C LEU A 188 5.68 1.47 -17.69
N PHE A 189 4.34 1.43 -17.71
CA PHE A 189 3.58 0.56 -18.60
C PHE A 189 3.56 1.09 -20.04
N PRO A 190 3.41 0.21 -21.03
CA PRO A 190 3.37 0.61 -22.43
C PRO A 190 2.04 1.26 -22.79
N VAL A 191 2.03 2.08 -23.86
CA VAL A 191 0.82 2.57 -24.52
C VAL A 191 1.03 2.65 -26.04
N ASN A 192 0.07 2.18 -26.81
CA ASN A 192 0.12 2.28 -28.25
C ASN A 192 -0.11 3.73 -28.72
N ALA A 193 0.81 4.25 -29.53
CA ALA A 193 0.81 5.66 -29.95
C ALA A 193 -0.40 6.03 -30.81
N ASP A 194 -0.79 5.16 -31.75
CA ASP A 194 -1.92 5.42 -32.66
C ASP A 194 -3.24 5.46 -31.88
N PHE A 195 -3.42 4.52 -30.94
CA PHE A 195 -4.59 4.52 -30.09
C PHE A 195 -4.64 5.75 -29.17
N LEU A 196 -3.53 6.07 -28.50
CA LEU A 196 -3.41 7.26 -27.65
C LEU A 196 -3.80 8.53 -28.41
N ASN A 197 -3.24 8.70 -29.62
CA ASN A 197 -3.54 9.85 -30.49
C ASN A 197 -5.00 9.85 -30.94
N SER A 198 -5.59 8.69 -31.25
CA SER A 198 -6.98 8.57 -31.68
C SER A 198 -7.98 8.95 -30.59
N LYS A 199 -7.62 8.72 -29.30
CA LYS A 199 -8.46 9.03 -28.14
C LYS A 199 -8.23 10.45 -27.62
N GLY A 200 -7.05 10.99 -27.77
CA GLY A 200 -6.73 12.34 -27.27
C GLY A 200 -7.09 12.49 -25.77
N ASP A 201 -7.93 13.47 -25.45
CA ASP A 201 -8.37 13.75 -24.06
C ASP A 201 -9.37 12.71 -23.51
N ASP A 202 -9.85 11.78 -24.32
CA ASP A 202 -10.71 10.69 -23.86
C ASP A 202 -9.90 9.47 -23.40
N PHE A 203 -8.61 9.41 -23.70
CA PHE A 203 -7.75 8.32 -23.21
C PHE A 203 -7.79 8.21 -21.69
N GLY A 204 -8.14 7.03 -21.20
CA GLY A 204 -8.21 6.73 -19.78
C GLY A 204 -9.43 7.27 -19.04
N LYS A 205 -10.41 7.91 -19.70
CA LYS A 205 -11.73 8.12 -19.06
C LYS A 205 -12.35 6.76 -18.75
N VAL A 206 -13.14 6.68 -17.66
CA VAL A 206 -13.66 5.41 -17.15
C VAL A 206 -14.75 4.86 -18.09
N ASP A 207 -14.29 4.32 -19.20
CA ASP A 207 -15.09 3.62 -20.23
C ASP A 207 -14.21 2.53 -20.85
N PRO A 208 -14.73 1.29 -21.02
CA PRO A 208 -13.96 0.18 -21.61
C PRO A 208 -13.30 0.50 -22.94
N ALA A 209 -13.90 1.35 -23.77
CA ALA A 209 -13.38 1.71 -25.09
C ALA A 209 -12.24 2.76 -25.06
N ASN A 210 -11.88 3.30 -23.90
CA ASN A 210 -10.91 4.39 -23.77
C ASN A 210 -9.50 3.94 -23.38
N ILE A 211 -9.26 2.64 -23.26
CA ILE A 211 -7.93 2.03 -23.17
C ILE A 211 -7.84 0.82 -24.10
N LEU A 212 -6.62 0.36 -24.37
CA LEU A 212 -6.35 -0.96 -24.94
C LEU A 212 -5.93 -1.93 -23.83
N TYR A 213 -6.05 -3.20 -24.12
CA TYR A 213 -5.83 -4.32 -23.21
C TYR A 213 -4.71 -5.21 -23.71
N ASN A 214 -3.74 -5.54 -22.87
CA ASN A 214 -2.74 -6.57 -23.13
C ASN A 214 -2.59 -7.54 -21.95
N GLY A 215 -3.35 -7.34 -20.89
CA GLY A 215 -3.35 -8.13 -19.66
C GLY A 215 -4.38 -9.28 -19.66
N PRO A 216 -4.50 -9.98 -18.51
CA PRO A 216 -5.33 -11.19 -18.37
C PRO A 216 -6.83 -10.95 -18.52
N PHE A 217 -7.31 -9.72 -18.28
CA PHE A 217 -8.73 -9.37 -18.37
C PHE A 217 -8.98 -8.16 -19.27
N ILE A 218 -10.23 -8.06 -19.72
CA ILE A 218 -10.79 -6.91 -20.42
C ILE A 218 -11.91 -6.36 -19.55
N LEU A 219 -11.98 -5.05 -19.34
CA LEU A 219 -13.07 -4.38 -18.66
C LEU A 219 -14.34 -4.53 -19.51
N LYS A 220 -15.33 -5.25 -18.99
CA LYS A 220 -16.59 -5.51 -19.67
C LYS A 220 -17.59 -4.38 -19.48
N SER A 221 -17.70 -3.89 -18.24
CA SER A 221 -18.60 -2.80 -17.89
C SER A 221 -18.16 -2.12 -16.57
N PHE A 222 -18.52 -0.84 -16.46
CA PHE A 222 -18.42 -0.08 -15.22
C PHE A 222 -19.66 0.79 -15.08
N THR A 223 -20.28 0.74 -13.90
CA THR A 223 -21.32 1.66 -13.47
C THR A 223 -20.99 2.17 -12.08
N SER A 224 -20.73 3.47 -11.98
CA SER A 224 -20.32 4.15 -10.74
C SER A 224 -21.24 3.79 -9.58
N LYS A 225 -20.61 3.48 -8.43
CA LYS A 225 -21.29 3.07 -7.18
C LYS A 225 -22.32 1.93 -7.38
N SER A 226 -22.04 1.03 -8.31
CA SER A 226 -22.93 -0.10 -8.63
C SER A 226 -22.14 -1.36 -8.93
N VAL A 227 -21.47 -1.43 -10.08
CA VAL A 227 -20.82 -2.67 -10.52
C VAL A 227 -19.62 -2.38 -11.42
N LEU A 228 -18.60 -3.23 -11.27
CA LEU A 228 -17.43 -3.31 -12.12
C LEU A 228 -17.27 -4.77 -12.55
N GLU A 229 -17.23 -5.03 -13.85
CA GLU A 229 -17.17 -6.38 -14.42
C GLU A 229 -15.97 -6.52 -15.37
N TYR A 230 -15.23 -7.61 -15.21
CA TYR A 230 -14.20 -8.03 -16.14
C TYR A 230 -14.57 -9.34 -16.81
N LYS A 231 -14.08 -9.54 -18.02
CA LYS A 231 -14.08 -10.83 -18.73
C LYS A 231 -12.62 -11.25 -19.00
N LYS A 232 -12.35 -12.53 -18.92
CA LYS A 232 -11.04 -13.08 -19.31
C LYS A 232 -10.69 -12.67 -20.73
N ASN A 233 -9.45 -12.28 -20.96
CA ASN A 233 -8.88 -12.12 -22.30
C ASN A 233 -8.44 -13.50 -22.81
N PRO A 234 -9.16 -14.14 -23.73
CA PRO A 234 -8.80 -15.49 -24.20
C PRO A 234 -7.53 -15.51 -25.05
N ASN A 235 -7.11 -14.33 -25.54
CA ASN A 235 -5.96 -14.13 -26.38
C ASN A 235 -4.72 -13.61 -25.61
N TYR A 236 -4.84 -13.49 -24.29
CA TYR A 236 -3.72 -13.14 -23.42
C TYR A 236 -2.58 -14.15 -23.58
N TRP A 237 -1.34 -13.69 -23.62
CA TRP A 237 -0.18 -14.54 -23.84
C TRP A 237 -0.06 -15.69 -22.82
N ASP A 238 -0.53 -15.47 -21.58
CA ASP A 238 -0.55 -16.48 -20.52
C ASP A 238 -1.98 -16.91 -20.11
N ALA A 239 -2.92 -16.89 -21.06
CA ALA A 239 -4.33 -17.22 -20.80
C ALA A 239 -4.54 -18.60 -20.15
N LYS A 240 -3.59 -19.53 -20.32
CA LYS A 240 -3.64 -20.88 -19.71
C LYS A 240 -3.55 -20.84 -18.18
N ASN A 241 -2.92 -19.81 -17.62
CA ASN A 241 -2.74 -19.59 -16.18
C ASN A 241 -3.79 -18.64 -15.58
N VAL A 242 -4.73 -18.17 -16.38
CA VAL A 242 -5.90 -17.39 -15.90
C VAL A 242 -7.07 -18.35 -15.66
N PHE A 243 -7.38 -18.63 -14.41
CA PHE A 243 -8.35 -19.67 -14.01
C PHE A 243 -9.77 -19.16 -13.77
N VAL A 244 -9.98 -17.85 -13.77
CA VAL A 244 -11.27 -17.17 -13.62
C VAL A 244 -11.69 -16.65 -14.99
N ASP A 245 -12.94 -16.89 -15.38
CA ASP A 245 -13.47 -16.45 -16.67
C ASP A 245 -14.11 -15.07 -16.59
N ASP A 246 -14.86 -14.81 -15.50
CA ASP A 246 -15.52 -13.54 -15.24
C ASP A 246 -15.25 -13.07 -13.81
N VAL A 247 -15.08 -11.75 -13.64
CA VAL A 247 -15.03 -11.11 -12.33
C VAL A 247 -16.17 -10.10 -12.25
N LYS A 248 -16.92 -10.14 -11.14
CA LYS A 248 -17.96 -9.16 -10.86
C LYS A 248 -17.76 -8.58 -9.47
N LEU A 249 -17.50 -7.29 -9.40
CA LEU A 249 -17.37 -6.54 -8.17
C LEU A 249 -18.59 -5.62 -7.99
N THR A 250 -19.31 -5.79 -6.89
CA THR A 250 -20.48 -4.98 -6.55
C THR A 250 -20.05 -3.87 -5.59
N TYR A 251 -20.56 -2.66 -5.76
CA TYR A 251 -20.24 -1.57 -4.85
C TYR A 251 -20.73 -1.87 -3.43
N TYR A 252 -19.87 -1.58 -2.46
CA TYR A 252 -20.14 -1.81 -1.04
C TYR A 252 -19.65 -0.61 -0.23
N ASP A 253 -20.56 0.09 0.42
CA ASP A 253 -20.29 1.30 1.19
C ASP A 253 -19.79 1.05 2.63
N GLY A 254 -19.68 -0.22 3.05
CA GLY A 254 -19.20 -0.58 4.40
C GLY A 254 -20.27 -0.50 5.49
N SER A 255 -21.50 -0.08 5.21
CA SER A 255 -22.55 0.16 6.21
C SER A 255 -23.08 -1.13 6.85
N ASP A 256 -23.23 -2.22 6.09
CA ASP A 256 -23.68 -3.54 6.56
C ASP A 256 -22.54 -4.57 6.51
N GLN A 257 -21.75 -4.63 7.57
CA GLN A 257 -20.61 -5.55 7.67
C GLN A 257 -21.03 -7.03 7.60
N ASP A 258 -22.23 -7.38 8.05
CA ASP A 258 -22.75 -8.75 8.01
C ASP A 258 -23.21 -9.17 6.60
N ALA A 259 -23.42 -8.23 5.69
CA ALA A 259 -23.80 -8.52 4.30
C ALA A 259 -22.75 -9.36 3.57
N LEU A 260 -21.45 -9.16 3.84
CA LEU A 260 -20.37 -9.92 3.20
C LEU A 260 -20.46 -11.41 3.52
N VAL A 261 -20.64 -11.75 4.79
CA VAL A 261 -20.78 -13.15 5.24
C VAL A 261 -22.09 -13.75 4.78
N ARG A 262 -23.19 -13.00 4.85
CA ARG A 262 -24.50 -13.45 4.38
C ARG A 262 -24.45 -13.85 2.90
N ASN A 263 -23.95 -12.98 2.05
CA ASN A 263 -23.81 -13.25 0.61
C ASN A 263 -22.82 -14.39 0.30
N PHE A 264 -21.76 -14.51 1.08
CA PHE A 264 -20.84 -15.66 0.98
C PHE A 264 -21.55 -16.97 1.32
N SER A 265 -22.32 -16.99 2.41
CA SER A 265 -23.05 -18.18 2.89
C SER A 265 -24.14 -18.61 1.90
N GLU A 266 -24.78 -17.66 1.21
CA GLU A 266 -25.79 -17.89 0.17
C GLU A 266 -25.17 -18.25 -1.19
N GLY A 267 -23.84 -18.24 -1.29
CA GLY A 267 -23.14 -18.59 -2.53
C GLY A 267 -22.99 -17.45 -3.53
N VAL A 268 -23.46 -16.24 -3.21
CA VAL A 268 -23.36 -15.04 -4.06
C VAL A 268 -21.93 -14.56 -4.19
N TYR A 269 -21.19 -14.47 -3.06
CA TYR A 269 -19.78 -14.05 -3.06
C TYR A 269 -18.80 -15.22 -3.00
N SER A 270 -17.65 -15.03 -3.61
CA SER A 270 -16.52 -15.95 -3.60
C SER A 270 -15.57 -15.71 -2.42
N PHE A 271 -15.72 -14.57 -1.76
CA PHE A 271 -14.89 -14.12 -0.66
C PHE A 271 -15.76 -13.37 0.36
N ALA A 272 -15.36 -13.39 1.64
CA ALA A 272 -15.91 -12.51 2.66
C ALA A 272 -14.84 -12.11 3.66
N ARG A 273 -14.62 -10.81 3.82
CA ARG A 273 -13.93 -10.26 4.98
C ARG A 273 -14.84 -10.41 6.18
N LEU A 274 -14.28 -10.83 7.31
CA LEU A 274 -14.99 -10.92 8.57
C LEU A 274 -14.67 -9.71 9.45
N TYR A 275 -15.66 -9.31 10.23
CA TYR A 275 -15.54 -8.22 11.19
C TYR A 275 -15.78 -8.78 12.60
N PRO A 276 -14.74 -9.02 13.41
CA PRO A 276 -14.87 -9.60 14.74
C PRO A 276 -15.80 -8.83 15.70
N ASN A 277 -16.00 -7.54 15.42
CA ASN A 277 -16.90 -6.68 16.20
C ASN A 277 -18.36 -6.70 15.72
N SER A 278 -18.67 -7.45 14.65
CA SER A 278 -20.04 -7.60 14.18
C SER A 278 -20.84 -8.53 15.11
N SER A 279 -22.14 -8.31 15.20
CA SER A 279 -23.03 -9.13 16.02
C SER A 279 -23.12 -10.59 15.54
N SER A 280 -22.85 -10.85 14.26
CA SER A 280 -22.88 -12.16 13.64
C SER A 280 -21.59 -12.96 13.85
N PHE A 281 -20.49 -12.36 14.28
CA PHE A 281 -19.16 -12.97 14.23
C PHE A 281 -19.05 -14.27 15.05
N ALA A 282 -19.64 -14.32 16.26
CA ALA A 282 -19.61 -15.52 17.09
C ALA A 282 -20.25 -16.72 16.38
N GLY A 283 -21.41 -16.54 15.73
CA GLY A 283 -22.06 -17.58 14.94
C GLY A 283 -21.29 -17.96 13.68
N VAL A 284 -20.61 -17.00 13.06
CA VAL A 284 -19.72 -17.24 11.91
C VAL A 284 -18.49 -18.05 12.34
N GLN A 285 -17.88 -17.71 13.46
CA GLN A 285 -16.73 -18.41 14.01
C GLN A 285 -17.10 -19.87 14.36
N GLU A 286 -18.26 -20.10 14.98
CA GLU A 286 -18.73 -21.45 15.27
C GLU A 286 -18.97 -22.26 13.98
N LYS A 287 -19.66 -21.66 12.99
CA LYS A 287 -20.03 -22.34 11.73
C LYS A 287 -18.84 -22.63 10.83
N TYR A 288 -17.86 -21.74 10.76
CA TYR A 288 -16.74 -21.76 9.80
C TYR A 288 -15.36 -21.91 10.45
N LYS A 289 -15.29 -22.31 11.72
CA LYS A 289 -14.07 -22.38 12.54
C LYS A 289 -12.81 -22.80 11.77
N ASP A 290 -12.88 -23.92 11.03
CA ASP A 290 -11.74 -24.51 10.34
C ASP A 290 -11.49 -23.89 8.95
N ASN A 291 -12.34 -22.96 8.51
CA ASN A 291 -12.29 -22.32 7.20
C ASN A 291 -11.93 -20.82 7.29
N ILE A 292 -11.80 -20.29 8.51
CA ILE A 292 -11.37 -18.90 8.70
C ILE A 292 -9.87 -18.83 8.49
N ILE A 293 -9.46 -18.00 7.54
CA ILE A 293 -8.07 -17.78 7.18
C ILE A 293 -7.76 -16.30 7.40
N TYR A 294 -6.69 -16.01 8.14
CA TYR A 294 -6.17 -14.66 8.23
C TYR A 294 -5.40 -14.31 6.96
N SER A 295 -5.72 -13.17 6.35
CA SER A 295 -4.96 -12.66 5.22
C SER A 295 -3.54 -12.31 5.63
N MET A 296 -2.62 -12.30 4.68
CA MET A 296 -1.25 -11.84 4.92
C MET A 296 -1.25 -10.37 5.33
N GLN A 297 -0.31 -9.99 6.18
CA GLN A 297 0.02 -8.61 6.46
C GLN A 297 0.74 -8.03 5.24
N THR A 298 0.29 -6.87 4.74
CA THR A 298 0.92 -6.24 3.57
C THR A 298 2.07 -5.35 4.00
N ALA A 299 2.80 -4.84 3.02
CA ALA A 299 3.89 -3.89 3.26
C ALA A 299 3.40 -2.45 3.56
N THR A 300 2.10 -2.15 3.44
CA THR A 300 1.56 -0.84 3.83
C THR A 300 1.73 -0.60 5.32
N SER A 301 2.32 0.52 5.71
CA SER A 301 2.48 0.94 7.10
C SER A 301 1.60 2.15 7.39
N PHE A 302 0.79 2.08 8.46
CA PHE A 302 0.06 3.22 8.99
C PHE A 302 0.77 3.73 10.24
N TYR A 303 0.70 5.03 10.45
CA TYR A 303 1.36 5.70 11.57
C TYR A 303 0.68 7.02 11.90
N PHE A 304 0.72 7.40 13.18
CA PHE A 304 0.28 8.73 13.58
C PHE A 304 1.41 9.73 13.35
N ASN A 305 1.07 10.86 12.72
CA ASN A 305 1.95 12.00 12.53
C ASN A 305 1.54 13.13 13.47
N PHE A 306 2.53 13.87 13.98
CA PHE A 306 2.31 15.14 14.66
C PHE A 306 2.41 16.30 13.68
N ASN A 307 1.43 17.19 13.66
CA ASN A 307 1.54 18.45 12.93
C ASN A 307 2.44 19.41 13.71
N LEU A 308 3.65 19.60 13.24
CA LEU A 308 4.69 20.40 13.89
C LEU A 308 4.50 21.91 13.68
N ASP A 309 3.73 22.31 12.66
CA ASP A 309 3.54 23.71 12.28
C ASP A 309 2.12 23.96 11.76
N ARG A 310 1.11 23.61 12.58
CA ARG A 310 -0.30 23.76 12.23
C ARG A 310 -0.66 25.21 11.92
N LYS A 311 -1.33 25.42 10.77
CA LYS A 311 -1.73 26.74 10.26
C LYS A 311 -3.24 26.98 10.33
N SER A 312 -4.04 25.92 10.30
CA SER A 312 -5.50 25.98 10.31
C SER A 312 -6.05 25.39 11.62
N TYR A 313 -7.09 26.02 12.17
CA TYR A 313 -7.75 25.63 13.42
C TYR A 313 -9.28 25.69 13.27
N ASN A 314 -9.82 25.30 12.11
CA ASN A 314 -11.27 25.27 11.88
C ASN A 314 -11.90 24.06 12.60
N HIS A 315 -11.15 22.95 12.70
CA HIS A 315 -11.55 21.71 13.39
C HIS A 315 -10.73 21.56 14.67
N THR A 316 -11.10 22.31 15.71
CA THR A 316 -10.35 22.32 16.97
C THR A 316 -11.25 22.51 18.18
N SER A 317 -10.88 21.88 19.29
CA SER A 317 -11.47 22.13 20.63
C SER A 317 -10.79 23.29 21.36
N LYS A 318 -9.65 23.78 20.86
CA LYS A 318 -8.88 24.88 21.46
C LYS A 318 -9.57 26.22 21.24
N THR A 319 -9.81 26.95 22.30
CA THR A 319 -10.52 28.23 22.27
C THR A 319 -9.62 29.44 22.46
N THR A 320 -8.40 29.23 22.97
CA THR A 320 -7.44 30.29 23.26
C THR A 320 -6.11 30.13 22.55
N ASP A 321 -5.39 31.23 22.35
CA ASP A 321 -4.04 31.19 21.76
C ASP A 321 -3.03 30.51 22.71
N ALA A 322 -3.29 30.52 24.02
CA ALA A 322 -2.48 29.83 25.01
C ALA A 322 -2.56 28.29 24.82
N GLU A 323 -3.74 27.74 24.57
CA GLU A 323 -3.93 26.32 24.27
C GLU A 323 -3.26 25.91 22.97
N LYS A 324 -3.36 26.74 21.91
CA LYS A 324 -2.67 26.52 20.64
C LYS A 324 -1.14 26.53 20.79
N THR A 325 -0.63 27.49 21.60
CA THR A 325 0.81 27.59 21.90
C THR A 325 1.26 26.38 22.72
N ALA A 326 0.50 25.96 23.73
CA ALA A 326 0.81 24.81 24.56
C ALA A 326 0.90 23.52 23.73
N GLN A 327 -0.07 23.28 22.83
CA GLN A 327 -0.04 22.17 21.88
C GLN A 327 1.20 22.23 20.99
N GLN A 328 1.51 23.40 20.42
CA GLN A 328 2.64 23.56 19.51
C GLN A 328 3.99 23.29 20.22
N GLU A 329 4.19 23.79 21.43
CA GLU A 329 5.40 23.51 22.21
C GLU A 329 5.50 22.03 22.60
N ALA A 330 4.36 21.40 22.93
CA ALA A 330 4.31 19.99 23.29
C ALA A 330 4.71 19.08 22.12
N VAL A 331 4.17 19.29 20.90
CA VAL A 331 4.49 18.44 19.74
C VAL A 331 5.95 18.62 19.26
N LEU A 332 6.59 19.76 19.56
CA LEU A 332 8.01 19.99 19.30
C LEU A 332 8.92 19.31 20.33
N ASN A 333 8.41 18.96 21.52
CA ASN A 333 9.18 18.32 22.59
C ASN A 333 9.32 16.80 22.33
N LYS A 334 10.54 16.29 22.21
CA LYS A 334 10.81 14.87 21.95
C LYS A 334 10.28 13.96 23.04
N SER A 335 10.52 14.31 24.32
CA SER A 335 10.06 13.51 25.45
C SER A 335 8.53 13.42 25.49
N PHE A 336 7.82 14.48 25.08
CA PHE A 336 6.36 14.45 24.96
C PHE A 336 5.89 13.45 23.90
N ARG A 337 6.48 13.49 22.69
CA ARG A 337 6.13 12.54 21.62
C ARG A 337 6.45 11.09 22.00
N GLN A 338 7.59 10.85 22.64
CA GLN A 338 7.96 9.52 23.17
C GLN A 338 6.96 9.05 24.24
N ALA A 339 6.50 9.93 25.13
CA ALA A 339 5.52 9.58 26.15
C ALA A 339 4.18 9.14 25.51
N ILE A 340 3.71 9.84 24.47
CA ILE A 340 2.53 9.44 23.69
C ILE A 340 2.74 8.07 23.06
N ASN A 341 3.91 7.83 22.44
CA ASN A 341 4.24 6.56 21.79
C ASN A 341 4.23 5.38 22.79
N PHE A 342 4.79 5.55 23.99
CA PHE A 342 4.82 4.51 25.02
C PHE A 342 3.48 4.34 25.75
N ALA A 343 2.62 5.36 25.77
CA ALA A 343 1.29 5.29 26.37
C ALA A 343 0.26 4.65 25.45
N TYR A 344 0.55 4.55 24.15
CA TYR A 344 -0.36 4.02 23.12
C TYR A 344 -0.31 2.49 23.06
N ASP A 345 -1.41 1.84 23.47
CA ASP A 345 -1.61 0.38 23.39
C ASP A 345 -2.16 -0.03 22.01
N ARG A 346 -1.27 -0.49 21.13
CA ARG A 346 -1.60 -0.93 19.79
C ARG A 346 -2.41 -2.22 19.78
N THR A 347 -2.26 -3.06 20.80
CA THR A 347 -3.05 -4.29 20.93
C THR A 347 -4.51 -3.96 21.20
N ALA A 348 -4.79 -3.05 22.14
CA ALA A 348 -6.13 -2.56 22.40
C ALA A 348 -6.76 -1.87 21.18
N TYR A 349 -5.96 -1.11 20.43
CA TYR A 349 -6.37 -0.48 19.17
C TYR A 349 -6.73 -1.54 18.10
N GLY A 350 -5.84 -2.50 17.86
CA GLY A 350 -6.04 -3.57 16.89
C GLY A 350 -7.27 -4.44 17.21
N ALA A 351 -7.54 -4.66 18.51
CA ALA A 351 -8.70 -5.42 18.96
C ALA A 351 -10.03 -4.80 18.51
N GLN A 352 -10.08 -3.46 18.33
CA GLN A 352 -11.28 -2.76 17.88
C GLN A 352 -11.76 -3.21 16.49
N SER A 353 -10.86 -3.67 15.66
CA SER A 353 -11.18 -4.09 14.29
C SER A 353 -10.94 -5.58 14.02
N GLN A 354 -10.04 -6.23 14.75
CA GLN A 354 -9.62 -7.61 14.52
C GLN A 354 -10.09 -8.60 15.60
N GLY A 355 -10.74 -8.09 16.67
CA GLY A 355 -11.04 -8.89 17.87
C GLY A 355 -9.76 -9.25 18.64
N GLU A 356 -9.91 -9.89 19.80
CA GLU A 356 -8.79 -10.24 20.69
C GLU A 356 -7.77 -11.16 20.02
N GLU A 357 -8.21 -12.20 19.30
CA GLU A 357 -7.32 -13.17 18.63
C GLU A 357 -6.51 -12.56 17.47
N GLY A 358 -7.07 -11.55 16.81
CA GLY A 358 -6.45 -10.87 15.67
C GLY A 358 -5.71 -9.59 16.05
N ALA A 359 -5.85 -9.13 17.29
CA ALA A 359 -5.42 -7.79 17.73
C ALA A 359 -3.97 -7.47 17.36
N THR A 360 -3.06 -8.39 17.60
CA THR A 360 -1.64 -8.18 17.30
C THR A 360 -1.28 -8.41 15.86
N LYS A 361 -2.05 -9.20 15.09
CA LYS A 361 -1.72 -9.63 13.72
C LYS A 361 -1.59 -8.49 12.69
N ILE A 362 -2.05 -7.30 13.04
CA ILE A 362 -1.95 -6.10 12.19
C ILE A 362 -0.89 -5.10 12.67
N ILE A 363 -0.29 -5.32 13.85
CA ILE A 363 0.64 -4.34 14.43
C ILE A 363 1.90 -4.26 13.58
N ARG A 364 2.31 -3.02 13.30
CA ARG A 364 3.50 -2.63 12.60
C ARG A 364 4.34 -1.73 13.50
N ASN A 365 5.63 -2.07 13.69
CA ASN A 365 6.49 -1.36 14.64
C ASN A 365 7.47 -0.38 13.99
N LEU A 366 7.64 -0.43 12.69
CA LEU A 366 8.50 0.49 11.92
C LEU A 366 7.75 1.04 10.71
N LEU A 367 8.21 2.14 10.14
CA LEU A 367 7.68 2.60 8.85
C LEU A 367 8.08 1.61 7.75
N VAL A 368 9.35 1.26 7.67
CA VAL A 368 9.81 0.16 6.81
C VAL A 368 9.46 -1.16 7.49
N PRO A 369 8.70 -2.07 6.85
CA PRO A 369 8.42 -3.37 7.46
C PRO A 369 9.71 -4.09 7.87
N PRO A 370 9.75 -4.73 9.06
CA PRO A 370 10.98 -5.33 9.58
C PRO A 370 11.67 -6.32 8.65
N SER A 371 10.91 -7.07 7.85
CA SER A 371 11.43 -8.06 6.88
C SER A 371 11.37 -7.58 5.42
N PHE A 372 11.23 -6.28 5.17
CA PHE A 372 11.08 -5.71 3.83
C PHE A 372 12.35 -5.88 2.98
N VAL A 373 13.51 -5.72 3.60
CA VAL A 373 14.83 -6.00 3.03
C VAL A 373 15.72 -6.69 4.07
N THR A 374 16.77 -7.36 3.61
CA THR A 374 17.75 -8.04 4.46
C THR A 374 19.14 -7.47 4.25
N LEU A 375 19.94 -7.44 5.32
CA LEU A 375 21.35 -7.05 5.32
C LEU A 375 22.17 -8.24 5.83
N ASP A 376 23.04 -8.78 5.01
CA ASP A 376 23.87 -9.94 5.36
C ASP A 376 23.07 -11.08 6.01
N GLY A 377 21.85 -11.32 5.51
CA GLY A 377 20.94 -12.36 6.00
C GLY A 377 20.19 -12.03 7.30
N LYS A 378 20.26 -10.79 7.80
CA LYS A 378 19.46 -10.30 8.93
C LYS A 378 18.33 -9.43 8.42
N ASP A 379 17.19 -9.52 9.07
CA ASP A 379 16.07 -8.64 8.80
C ASP A 379 16.39 -7.18 9.12
N PHE A 380 15.88 -6.26 8.33
CA PHE A 380 16.06 -4.82 8.51
C PHE A 380 15.68 -4.36 9.94
N GLY A 381 14.58 -4.89 10.47
CA GLY A 381 14.13 -4.58 11.83
C GLY A 381 15.13 -4.95 12.92
N ASP A 382 15.86 -6.08 12.77
CA ASP A 382 16.89 -6.49 13.70
C ASP A 382 18.10 -5.55 13.65
N VAL A 383 18.45 -5.08 12.45
CA VAL A 383 19.53 -4.10 12.29
C VAL A 383 19.15 -2.77 12.92
N VAL A 384 17.92 -2.28 12.71
CA VAL A 384 17.40 -1.08 13.39
C VAL A 384 17.45 -1.25 14.90
N ALA A 385 16.98 -2.38 15.45
CA ALA A 385 17.02 -2.64 16.89
C ALA A 385 18.45 -2.59 17.45
N SER A 386 19.43 -3.10 16.71
CA SER A 386 20.85 -3.04 17.13
C SER A 386 21.39 -1.61 17.24
N LYS A 387 20.85 -0.67 16.45
CA LYS A 387 21.26 0.75 16.46
C LYS A 387 20.61 1.55 17.59
N MET A 388 19.51 1.05 18.18
CA MET A 388 18.79 1.75 19.25
C MET A 388 19.63 1.93 20.52
N VAL A 389 20.71 1.16 20.70
CA VAL A 389 21.67 1.36 21.80
C VAL A 389 22.25 2.78 21.82
N ASN A 390 22.37 3.43 20.67
CA ASN A 390 22.90 4.79 20.53
C ASN A 390 21.94 5.87 21.06
N TYR A 391 20.67 5.53 21.28
CA TYR A 391 19.60 6.46 21.68
C TYR A 391 19.20 6.33 23.17
N GLY A 392 19.91 5.50 23.94
CA GLY A 392 19.81 5.45 25.39
C GLY A 392 18.96 4.30 25.95
N GLN A 393 18.89 4.28 27.30
CA GLN A 393 18.28 3.20 28.08
C GLN A 393 16.78 3.00 27.78
N VAL A 394 16.08 4.04 27.34
CA VAL A 394 14.65 4.00 27.00
C VAL A 394 14.33 2.98 25.90
N TRP A 395 15.32 2.65 25.06
CA TRP A 395 15.21 1.71 23.94
C TRP A 395 15.87 0.35 24.20
N GLN A 396 16.29 0.09 25.42
CA GLN A 396 16.96 -1.17 25.75
C GLN A 396 16.02 -2.36 25.53
N ASN A 397 16.52 -3.41 24.85
CA ASN A 397 15.81 -4.67 24.55
C ASN A 397 14.54 -4.50 23.70
N VAL A 398 14.45 -3.44 22.90
CA VAL A 398 13.32 -3.27 21.97
C VAL A 398 13.35 -4.36 20.90
N ASN A 399 12.16 -4.89 20.56
CA ASN A 399 11.96 -5.84 19.47
C ASN A 399 10.98 -5.23 18.47
N PHE A 400 11.41 -5.01 17.25
CA PHE A 400 10.60 -4.40 16.19
C PHE A 400 9.91 -5.40 15.26
N ALA A 401 9.95 -6.70 15.56
CA ALA A 401 9.19 -7.67 14.79
C ALA A 401 7.70 -7.29 14.74
N ASP A 402 7.07 -7.52 13.61
CA ASP A 402 5.62 -7.32 13.44
C ASP A 402 4.80 -8.27 14.33
N ALA A 403 3.51 -8.05 14.38
CA ALA A 403 2.53 -8.85 15.10
C ALA A 403 2.71 -8.91 16.64
N GLN A 404 3.39 -7.93 17.19
CA GLN A 404 3.48 -7.67 18.64
C GLN A 404 3.69 -6.15 18.87
N ASP A 405 3.38 -5.63 20.06
CA ASP A 405 3.60 -4.21 20.39
C ASP A 405 5.01 -4.01 20.98
N ALA A 406 5.86 -3.30 20.24
CA ALA A 406 7.23 -3.01 20.66
C ALA A 406 7.36 -1.85 21.65
N TYR A 407 6.31 -1.05 21.81
CA TYR A 407 6.42 0.25 22.46
C TYR A 407 5.61 0.37 23.74
N TYR A 408 4.39 -0.18 23.80
CA TYR A 408 3.50 0.05 24.92
C TYR A 408 4.14 -0.30 26.26
N ASN A 409 4.29 0.71 27.11
CA ASN A 409 4.80 0.57 28.45
C ASN A 409 4.38 1.77 29.31
N ALA A 410 3.36 1.55 30.15
CA ALA A 410 2.75 2.62 30.94
C ALA A 410 3.72 3.28 31.94
N ASP A 411 4.66 2.52 32.53
CA ASP A 411 5.60 3.08 33.50
C ASP A 411 6.64 3.93 32.79
N LYS A 412 7.19 3.45 31.67
CA LYS A 412 8.12 4.21 30.81
C LYS A 412 7.45 5.48 30.27
N ALA A 413 6.19 5.40 29.85
CA ALA A 413 5.43 6.55 29.39
C ALA A 413 5.35 7.65 30.46
N LYS A 414 5.03 7.28 31.71
CA LYS A 414 4.97 8.21 32.85
C LYS A 414 6.32 8.81 33.19
N GLU A 415 7.40 8.02 33.17
CA GLU A 415 8.75 8.50 33.43
C GLU A 415 9.18 9.55 32.41
N VAL A 416 9.04 9.23 31.11
CA VAL A 416 9.40 10.13 30.01
C VAL A 416 8.49 11.37 30.00
N PHE A 417 7.20 11.20 30.32
CA PHE A 417 6.27 12.32 30.43
C PHE A 417 6.63 13.29 31.57
N ALA A 418 7.10 12.78 32.71
CA ALA A 418 7.53 13.64 33.81
C ALA A 418 8.69 14.57 33.39
N GLN A 419 9.61 14.08 32.54
CA GLN A 419 10.64 14.91 31.95
C GLN A 419 10.06 15.95 30.98
N ALA A 420 9.15 15.53 30.08
CA ALA A 420 8.47 16.42 29.14
C ALA A 420 7.72 17.54 29.88
N LYS A 421 6.98 17.18 30.91
CA LYS A 421 6.21 18.14 31.72
C LYS A 421 7.10 19.21 32.33
N LYS A 422 8.20 18.81 32.96
CA LYS A 422 9.19 19.73 33.53
C LYS A 422 9.76 20.70 32.50
N GLU A 423 10.08 20.21 31.31
CA GLU A 423 10.63 21.02 30.20
C GLU A 423 9.59 22.01 29.66
N LEU A 424 8.34 21.58 29.53
CA LEU A 424 7.24 22.41 29.05
C LEU A 424 6.79 23.46 30.08
N GLU A 425 6.70 23.09 31.37
CA GLU A 425 6.42 24.04 32.45
C GLU A 425 7.49 25.14 32.56
N ALA A 426 8.77 24.79 32.33
CA ALA A 426 9.86 25.78 32.28
C ALA A 426 9.71 26.79 31.12
N LYS A 427 8.96 26.46 30.09
CA LYS A 427 8.58 27.34 28.97
C LYS A 427 7.25 28.09 29.25
N GLY A 428 6.61 27.87 30.39
CA GLY A 428 5.31 28.49 30.73
C GLY A 428 4.10 27.80 30.13
N VAL A 429 4.27 26.57 29.59
CA VAL A 429 3.15 25.79 29.04
C VAL A 429 2.19 25.37 30.14
N GLN A 430 0.90 25.55 29.90
CA GLN A 430 -0.18 25.14 30.80
C GLN A 430 -0.73 23.77 30.38
N PHE A 431 -1.17 22.97 31.35
CA PHE A 431 -1.78 21.67 31.14
C PHE A 431 -3.29 21.74 31.49
N PRO A 432 -4.13 20.86 30.89
CA PRO A 432 -3.76 19.78 29.97
C PRO A 432 -3.37 20.25 28.55
N ILE A 433 -2.57 19.44 27.85
CA ILE A 433 -2.31 19.63 26.43
C ILE A 433 -3.44 18.98 25.62
N HIS A 434 -4.10 19.76 24.78
CA HIS A 434 -5.17 19.32 23.89
C HIS A 434 -4.63 18.97 22.51
N LEU A 435 -4.90 17.74 22.03
CA LEU A 435 -4.51 17.25 20.71
C LEU A 435 -5.73 16.85 19.90
N ASP A 436 -6.03 17.62 18.84
CA ASP A 436 -7.12 17.32 17.92
C ASP A 436 -6.76 16.14 17.01
N LEU A 437 -7.60 15.09 17.01
CA LEU A 437 -7.51 13.91 16.18
C LEU A 437 -8.78 13.80 15.31
N PRO A 438 -8.71 14.08 13.98
CA PRO A 438 -9.86 14.01 13.12
C PRO A 438 -10.19 12.54 12.77
N VAL A 439 -11.50 12.27 12.67
CA VAL A 439 -12.04 10.95 12.31
C VAL A 439 -13.28 11.13 11.43
N ASP A 440 -13.39 10.36 10.36
CA ASP A 440 -14.63 10.25 9.60
C ASP A 440 -15.72 9.61 10.46
N GLN A 441 -16.78 10.39 10.78
CA GLN A 441 -17.88 9.97 11.64
C GLN A 441 -18.70 8.79 11.07
N THR A 442 -18.63 8.54 9.76
CA THR A 442 -19.33 7.44 9.09
C THR A 442 -18.53 6.15 9.15
N PHE A 443 -17.21 6.23 9.33
CA PHE A 443 -16.30 5.10 9.40
C PHE A 443 -16.22 4.51 10.81
N LYS A 444 -17.22 3.70 11.19
CA LYS A 444 -17.37 3.12 12.54
C LYS A 444 -16.10 2.50 13.11
N LYS A 445 -15.34 1.77 12.29
CA LYS A 445 -14.05 1.19 12.68
C LYS A 445 -13.09 2.28 13.14
N GLY A 446 -12.90 3.33 12.36
CA GLY A 446 -12.00 4.44 12.68
C GLY A 446 -12.41 5.17 13.97
N VAL A 447 -13.71 5.33 14.22
CA VAL A 447 -14.23 5.93 15.46
C VAL A 447 -13.88 5.09 16.69
N LEU A 448 -14.02 3.75 16.61
CA LEU A 448 -13.65 2.85 17.70
C LEU A 448 -12.13 2.85 17.94
N GLU A 449 -11.35 2.81 16.87
CA GLU A 449 -9.89 2.84 16.93
C GLU A 449 -9.38 4.17 17.52
N ALA A 450 -9.92 5.32 17.13
CA ALA A 450 -9.58 6.63 17.71
C ALA A 450 -9.98 6.72 19.19
N SER A 451 -11.14 6.15 19.57
CA SER A 451 -11.57 6.09 20.96
C SER A 451 -10.63 5.24 21.82
N SER A 452 -10.13 4.12 21.27
CA SER A 452 -9.13 3.28 21.95
C SER A 452 -7.80 4.01 22.11
N PHE A 453 -7.33 4.73 21.08
CA PHE A 453 -6.13 5.57 21.15
C PHE A 453 -6.26 6.62 22.26
N LYS A 454 -7.37 7.39 22.28
CA LYS A 454 -7.71 8.36 23.34
C LYS A 454 -7.67 7.72 24.73
N GLN A 455 -8.39 6.63 24.90
CA GLN A 455 -8.49 5.94 26.19
C GLN A 455 -7.11 5.47 26.67
N SER A 456 -6.28 4.93 25.79
CA SER A 456 -4.93 4.48 26.11
C SER A 456 -4.07 5.63 26.64
N ILE A 457 -3.99 6.74 25.90
CA ILE A 457 -3.17 7.89 26.26
C ILE A 457 -3.66 8.52 27.57
N GLU A 458 -4.95 8.82 27.70
CA GLU A 458 -5.52 9.51 28.87
C GLU A 458 -5.49 8.65 30.14
N SER A 459 -5.64 7.31 30.03
CA SER A 459 -5.55 6.43 31.19
C SER A 459 -4.13 6.31 31.74
N VAL A 460 -3.11 6.37 30.87
CA VAL A 460 -1.71 6.25 31.26
C VAL A 460 -1.14 7.57 31.74
N LEU A 461 -1.34 8.67 31.00
CA LEU A 461 -0.74 9.98 31.29
C LEU A 461 -1.62 10.87 32.18
N GLY A 462 -2.92 10.58 32.28
CA GLY A 462 -3.91 11.37 32.98
C GLY A 462 -4.53 12.48 32.13
N ALA A 463 -5.86 12.60 32.15
CA ALA A 463 -6.58 13.64 31.41
C ALA A 463 -6.26 15.08 31.91
N ASP A 464 -5.76 15.24 33.12
CA ASP A 464 -5.23 16.53 33.63
C ASP A 464 -3.90 16.93 32.96
N ASN A 465 -3.29 16.04 32.21
CA ASN A 465 -2.02 16.28 31.54
C ASN A 465 -2.19 16.30 30.01
N VAL A 466 -2.90 15.34 29.43
CA VAL A 466 -3.10 15.21 27.98
C VAL A 466 -4.54 14.82 27.69
N VAL A 467 -5.17 15.53 26.76
CA VAL A 467 -6.52 15.24 26.26
C VAL A 467 -6.45 15.01 24.75
N ILE A 468 -6.97 13.89 24.29
CA ILE A 468 -7.16 13.64 22.85
C ILE A 468 -8.58 14.07 22.48
N ASP A 469 -8.69 15.12 21.71
CA ASP A 469 -9.95 15.68 21.24
C ASP A 469 -10.32 15.07 19.89
N ILE A 470 -11.20 14.07 19.88
CA ILE A 470 -11.67 13.45 18.65
C ILE A 470 -12.60 14.41 17.92
N GLN A 471 -12.18 14.86 16.73
CA GLN A 471 -12.95 15.73 15.84
C GLN A 471 -13.75 14.85 14.86
N MET A 472 -15.06 14.73 15.10
CA MET A 472 -15.97 13.93 14.26
C MET A 472 -16.34 14.74 13.01
N LEU A 473 -15.79 14.35 11.85
CA LEU A 473 -15.93 15.05 10.58
C LEU A 473 -16.78 14.24 9.60
N THR A 474 -17.35 14.92 8.61
CA THR A 474 -17.88 14.23 7.43
C THR A 474 -16.73 13.67 6.60
N THR A 475 -17.01 12.68 5.73
CA THR A 475 -16.00 12.12 4.81
C THR A 475 -15.35 13.21 3.96
N GLU A 476 -16.15 14.17 3.45
CA GLU A 476 -15.65 15.28 2.62
C GLU A 476 -14.72 16.21 3.41
N GLU A 477 -15.08 16.57 4.64
CA GLU A 477 -14.21 17.37 5.52
C GLU A 477 -12.92 16.63 5.84
N MET A 478 -13.02 15.33 6.22
CA MET A 478 -11.86 14.50 6.53
C MET A 478 -10.90 14.39 5.33
N ASP A 479 -11.43 14.16 4.12
CA ASP A 479 -10.63 14.10 2.91
C ASP A 479 -9.95 15.43 2.61
N SER A 480 -10.66 16.55 2.78
CA SER A 480 -10.15 17.89 2.47
C SER A 480 -8.96 18.33 3.35
N ILE A 481 -8.89 17.85 4.59
CA ILE A 481 -7.78 18.15 5.52
C ILE A 481 -6.74 17.03 5.61
N GLY A 482 -7.06 15.85 5.09
CA GLY A 482 -6.25 14.63 5.17
C GLY A 482 -5.73 14.21 3.79
N TYR A 483 -6.41 13.24 3.20
CA TYR A 483 -5.95 12.53 2.00
C TYR A 483 -5.86 13.43 0.74
N LEU A 484 -6.81 14.35 0.54
CA LEU A 484 -6.82 15.26 -0.60
C LEU A 484 -6.11 16.59 -0.35
N ALA A 485 -5.65 16.84 0.88
CA ALA A 485 -4.88 18.05 1.19
C ALA A 485 -3.48 17.99 0.59
N ASN A 486 -3.15 18.90 -0.30
CA ASN A 486 -1.90 18.94 -1.05
C ASN A 486 -0.87 19.94 -0.48
N THR A 487 -1.22 20.68 0.56
CA THR A 487 -0.34 21.64 1.23
C THR A 487 -0.39 21.49 2.74
N ALA A 488 0.70 21.84 3.41
CA ALA A 488 0.77 21.86 4.88
C ALA A 488 -0.29 22.78 5.51
N ALA A 489 -0.65 23.88 4.83
CA ALA A 489 -1.66 24.84 5.31
C ALA A 489 -3.07 24.24 5.37
N GLN A 490 -3.37 23.23 4.57
CA GLN A 490 -4.67 22.55 4.57
C GLN A 490 -4.78 21.49 5.68
N LYS A 491 -3.66 21.07 6.30
CA LYS A 491 -3.62 20.04 7.35
C LYS A 491 -4.12 20.59 8.68
N ASP A 492 -5.42 20.45 8.92
CA ASP A 492 -6.13 21.06 10.07
C ASP A 492 -6.34 20.05 11.20
N TYR A 493 -5.24 19.61 11.81
CA TYR A 493 -5.20 18.65 12.93
C TYR A 493 -3.90 18.78 13.71
N ASP A 494 -3.83 18.16 14.90
CA ASP A 494 -2.59 18.00 15.67
C ASP A 494 -1.98 16.61 15.49
N LEU A 495 -2.85 15.60 15.38
CA LEU A 495 -2.51 14.21 15.11
C LEU A 495 -3.28 13.73 13.87
N TYR A 496 -2.63 12.96 13.04
CA TYR A 496 -3.24 12.34 11.84
C TYR A 496 -2.76 10.91 11.68
N ASN A 497 -3.71 9.98 11.54
CA ASN A 497 -3.40 8.60 11.20
C ASN A 497 -3.26 8.48 9.68
N GLY A 498 -2.05 8.64 9.19
CA GLY A 498 -1.69 8.47 7.79
C GLY A 498 -1.12 7.08 7.51
N GLY A 499 -0.74 6.84 6.25
CA GLY A 499 -0.11 5.60 5.86
C GLY A 499 0.63 5.71 4.54
N TRP A 500 1.52 4.76 4.29
CA TRP A 500 2.27 4.65 3.05
C TRP A 500 2.40 3.19 2.62
N GLY A 501 2.11 2.91 1.37
CA GLY A 501 2.44 1.65 0.71
C GLY A 501 3.73 1.83 -0.10
N PRO A 502 4.63 0.85 -0.15
CA PRO A 502 5.87 1.01 -0.87
C PRO A 502 5.63 1.01 -2.38
N ASP A 503 6.31 1.91 -3.08
CA ASP A 503 6.26 2.00 -4.54
C ASP A 503 7.30 1.08 -5.20
N TYR A 504 8.39 0.77 -4.48
CA TYR A 504 9.47 -0.11 -4.92
C TYR A 504 10.18 -0.74 -3.72
N GLN A 505 10.99 -1.78 -3.96
CA GLN A 505 11.60 -2.58 -2.89
C GLN A 505 12.95 -2.02 -2.43
N ASP A 506 12.91 -0.85 -1.79
CA ASP A 506 14.04 -0.21 -1.11
C ASP A 506 13.52 0.60 0.09
N PRO A 507 14.23 0.69 1.23
CA PRO A 507 13.78 1.47 2.40
C PRO A 507 13.47 2.93 2.12
N SER A 508 14.10 3.52 1.09
CA SER A 508 13.86 4.91 0.68
C SER A 508 12.39 5.19 0.36
N THR A 509 11.67 4.21 -0.19
CA THR A 509 10.24 4.37 -0.53
C THR A 509 9.38 4.82 0.66
N TYR A 510 9.79 4.48 1.88
CA TYR A 510 9.13 4.92 3.13
C TYR A 510 9.82 6.15 3.74
N LEU A 511 11.13 6.06 3.91
CA LEU A 511 11.86 7.01 4.74
C LEU A 511 12.04 8.36 4.07
N ASP A 512 12.22 8.38 2.75
CA ASP A 512 12.36 9.60 1.96
C ASP A 512 11.04 10.40 1.90
N THR A 513 9.89 9.79 2.21
CA THR A 513 8.60 10.50 2.30
C THR A 513 8.58 11.61 3.35
N LEU A 514 9.51 11.57 4.31
CA LEU A 514 9.67 12.60 5.36
C LEU A 514 10.91 13.49 5.14
N SER A 515 11.57 13.41 3.99
CA SER A 515 12.68 14.29 3.61
C SER A 515 12.22 15.74 3.51
N LEU A 516 13.01 16.67 4.05
CA LEU A 516 12.76 18.12 3.88
C LEU A 516 12.91 18.59 2.44
N THR A 517 13.66 17.87 1.62
CA THR A 517 13.94 18.27 0.23
C THR A 517 12.76 17.93 -0.69
N SER A 518 12.19 16.73 -0.57
CA SER A 518 11.24 16.19 -1.55
C SER A 518 10.17 15.25 -0.98
N GLY A 519 10.03 15.19 0.36
CA GLY A 519 9.19 14.18 1.01
C GLY A 519 7.70 14.32 0.72
N GLY A 520 7.09 13.31 0.09
CA GLY A 520 5.68 13.31 -0.30
C GLY A 520 4.69 13.26 0.86
N SER A 521 5.14 12.89 2.07
CA SER A 521 4.30 12.89 3.30
C SER A 521 4.67 14.02 4.28
N LEU A 522 5.59 14.90 3.90
CA LEU A 522 6.07 15.97 4.78
C LEU A 522 4.95 16.94 5.17
N GLN A 523 3.97 17.18 4.29
CA GLN A 523 2.81 18.03 4.58
C GLN A 523 1.98 17.48 5.75
N ASN A 524 1.98 16.17 5.99
CA ASN A 524 1.28 15.60 7.14
C ASN A 524 1.89 16.04 8.48
N LEU A 525 3.16 16.51 8.47
CA LEU A 525 3.80 17.11 9.63
C LEU A 525 3.64 18.65 9.67
N GLY A 526 2.81 19.24 8.81
CA GLY A 526 2.62 20.68 8.72
C GLY A 526 3.78 21.43 8.06
N LEU A 527 4.61 20.74 7.27
CA LEU A 527 5.82 21.27 6.64
C LEU A 527 5.73 21.15 5.12
N GLU A 528 6.38 22.04 4.38
CA GLU A 528 6.45 22.00 2.92
C GLU A 528 7.83 21.51 2.45
N PRO A 529 7.89 20.60 1.47
CA PRO A 529 9.16 20.20 0.86
C PRO A 529 9.90 21.39 0.23
N GLY A 530 11.21 21.42 0.38
CA GLY A 530 12.07 22.47 -0.16
C GLY A 530 11.99 23.82 0.59
N ALA A 531 11.12 23.95 1.59
CA ALA A 531 10.97 25.18 2.36
C ALA A 531 11.82 25.16 3.63
N THR A 532 12.47 26.29 3.95
CA THR A 532 13.14 26.46 5.24
C THR A 532 12.10 26.64 6.35
N ASN A 533 12.18 25.80 7.39
CA ASN A 533 11.28 25.88 8.54
C ASN A 533 12.05 25.67 9.85
N ALA A 534 12.00 26.67 10.74
CA ALA A 534 12.71 26.63 12.03
C ALA A 534 12.23 25.49 12.95
N LYS A 535 10.94 25.06 12.84
CA LYS A 535 10.40 23.96 13.63
C LYS A 535 10.90 22.61 13.14
N ALA A 536 11.11 22.46 11.81
CA ALA A 536 11.74 21.29 11.24
C ALA A 536 13.18 21.10 11.77
N THR A 537 13.97 22.16 11.80
CA THR A 537 15.31 22.17 12.38
C THR A 537 15.28 21.92 13.90
N ALA A 538 14.32 22.49 14.62
CA ALA A 538 14.18 22.31 16.06
C ALA A 538 13.93 20.84 16.48
N VAL A 539 13.30 20.05 15.62
CA VAL A 539 13.07 18.60 15.84
C VAL A 539 14.15 17.72 15.19
N GLY A 540 15.12 18.30 14.45
CA GLY A 540 16.25 17.60 13.84
C GLY A 540 15.95 16.94 12.49
N LEU A 541 14.89 17.35 11.78
CA LEU A 541 14.56 16.81 10.44
C LEU A 541 15.62 17.16 9.38
N ASP A 542 16.40 18.21 9.58
CA ASP A 542 17.59 18.54 8.76
C ASP A 542 18.68 17.47 8.90
N VAL A 543 18.93 16.98 10.12
CA VAL A 543 19.84 15.85 10.38
C VAL A 543 19.33 14.57 9.73
N TYR A 544 18.02 14.30 9.88
CA TYR A 544 17.40 13.14 9.26
C TYR A 544 17.49 13.19 7.72
N THR A 545 17.18 14.32 7.11
CA THR A 545 17.29 14.50 5.65
C THR A 545 18.71 14.24 5.16
N LYS A 546 19.72 14.71 5.90
CA LYS A 546 21.12 14.42 5.56
C LYS A 546 21.45 12.93 5.65
N MET A 547 20.92 12.20 6.64
CA MET A 547 21.08 10.73 6.73
C MET A 547 20.49 10.04 5.51
N LEU A 548 19.32 10.48 5.02
CA LEU A 548 18.71 9.97 3.80
C LEU A 548 19.57 10.24 2.56
N GLU A 549 20.08 11.46 2.41
CA GLU A 549 20.98 11.84 1.30
C GLU A 549 22.25 10.97 1.29
N GLU A 550 22.86 10.72 2.47
CA GLU A 550 24.03 9.84 2.60
C GLU A 550 23.71 8.37 2.28
N ALA A 551 22.50 7.90 2.62
CA ALA A 551 22.03 6.57 2.26
C ALA A 551 21.75 6.45 0.76
N ASN A 552 21.12 7.47 0.17
CA ASN A 552 20.83 7.52 -1.26
C ASN A 552 22.10 7.56 -2.12
N ALA A 553 23.16 8.19 -1.65
CA ALA A 553 24.43 8.24 -2.36
C ALA A 553 25.24 6.93 -2.28
N GLU A 554 24.87 6.00 -1.40
CA GLU A 554 25.60 4.73 -1.21
C GLU A 554 25.22 3.72 -2.27
N GLN A 555 26.20 3.13 -2.95
CA GLN A 555 26.02 2.16 -4.02
C GLN A 555 26.15 0.70 -3.55
N ASP A 556 26.88 0.44 -2.47
CA ASP A 556 26.92 -0.88 -1.83
C ASP A 556 25.59 -1.12 -1.11
N LEU A 557 24.86 -2.14 -1.53
CA LEU A 557 23.49 -2.39 -1.07
C LEU A 557 23.40 -2.62 0.43
N ASN A 558 24.33 -3.38 1.02
CA ASN A 558 24.33 -3.63 2.46
C ASN A 558 24.65 -2.36 3.24
N LYS A 559 25.61 -1.55 2.78
CA LYS A 559 25.93 -0.26 3.42
C LYS A 559 24.77 0.74 3.25
N ARG A 560 24.12 0.75 2.09
CA ARG A 560 22.93 1.56 1.84
C ARG A 560 21.83 1.22 2.85
N TYR A 561 21.51 -0.04 2.99
CA TYR A 561 20.48 -0.49 3.94
C TYR A 561 20.90 -0.26 5.40
N ASP A 562 22.19 -0.37 5.73
CA ASP A 562 22.71 -0.04 7.07
C ASP A 562 22.51 1.44 7.42
N LYS A 563 22.76 2.35 6.46
CA LYS A 563 22.49 3.79 6.62
C LYS A 563 21.00 4.09 6.74
N TYR A 564 20.15 3.41 5.97
CA TYR A 564 18.69 3.53 6.14
C TYR A 564 18.21 2.98 7.48
N ALA A 565 18.83 1.92 7.99
CA ALA A 565 18.54 1.42 9.33
C ALA A 565 18.93 2.45 10.42
N GLU A 566 20.01 3.22 10.23
CA GLU A 566 20.36 4.34 11.11
C GLU A 566 19.31 5.46 11.05
N ALA A 567 18.85 5.84 9.85
CA ALA A 567 17.79 6.84 9.68
C ALA A 567 16.46 6.37 10.30
N GLN A 568 16.11 5.10 10.15
CA GLN A 568 14.91 4.53 10.80
C GLN A 568 15.05 4.52 12.32
N ALA A 569 16.23 4.21 12.87
CA ALA A 569 16.49 4.25 14.31
C ALA A 569 16.36 5.67 14.86
N TRP A 570 16.88 6.67 14.13
CA TRP A 570 16.70 8.08 14.46
C TRP A 570 15.20 8.46 14.48
N LEU A 571 14.44 8.01 13.48
CA LEU A 571 13.00 8.30 13.38
C LEU A 571 12.22 7.67 14.55
N VAL A 572 12.57 6.44 14.95
CA VAL A 572 12.01 5.79 16.15
C VAL A 572 12.28 6.63 17.40
N ASP A 573 13.54 7.05 17.63
CA ASP A 573 13.88 7.87 18.81
C ASP A 573 13.20 9.24 18.79
N SER A 574 13.07 9.85 17.63
CA SER A 574 12.40 11.14 17.48
C SER A 574 10.89 11.08 17.78
N SER A 575 10.27 9.91 17.61
CA SER A 575 8.82 9.66 17.68
C SER A 575 8.00 10.69 16.88
N LEU A 576 8.53 11.19 15.76
CA LEU A 576 7.81 12.10 14.85
C LEU A 576 6.70 11.40 14.09
N ALA A 577 6.91 10.14 13.77
CA ALA A 577 5.91 9.22 13.26
C ALA A 577 5.78 8.05 14.24
N ILE A 578 4.59 7.81 14.75
CA ILE A 578 4.27 6.73 15.68
C ILE A 578 3.72 5.56 14.89
N PRO A 579 4.49 4.47 14.65
CA PRO A 579 4.00 3.31 13.93
C PRO A 579 2.75 2.72 14.60
N ASN A 580 1.83 2.22 13.78
CA ASN A 580 0.53 1.76 14.22
C ASN A 580 0.23 0.34 13.72
N VAL A 581 -0.35 0.23 12.54
CA VAL A 581 -0.82 -1.04 11.97
C VAL A 581 -0.44 -1.14 10.49
N SER A 582 -0.59 -2.34 9.91
CA SER A 582 -0.54 -2.57 8.47
C SER A 582 -1.93 -2.91 7.91
N LYS A 583 -2.05 -3.00 6.60
CA LYS A 583 -3.18 -3.70 5.95
C LYS A 583 -2.99 -5.22 6.08
N GLY A 584 -4.09 -5.98 5.93
CA GLY A 584 -4.05 -7.45 6.06
C GLY A 584 -4.20 -7.91 7.51
N GLY A 585 -3.76 -9.12 7.81
CA GLY A 585 -3.94 -9.75 9.12
C GLY A 585 -5.40 -9.95 9.52
N THR A 586 -6.34 -9.86 8.57
CA THR A 586 -7.79 -9.89 8.83
C THR A 586 -8.38 -11.28 8.62
N PRO A 587 -9.34 -11.71 9.44
CA PRO A 587 -10.02 -12.99 9.23
C PRO A 587 -10.91 -12.92 7.98
N THR A 588 -10.87 -13.98 7.17
CA THR A 588 -11.58 -14.08 5.89
C THR A 588 -12.14 -15.46 5.66
N LEU A 589 -13.20 -15.54 4.86
CA LEU A 589 -13.71 -16.76 4.22
C LEU A 589 -13.50 -16.66 2.71
N ARG A 590 -13.14 -17.77 2.07
CA ARG A 590 -12.91 -17.79 0.62
C ARG A 590 -13.23 -19.14 -0.01
N LYS A 591 -13.70 -19.10 -1.27
CA LYS A 591 -13.93 -20.27 -2.13
C LYS A 591 -12.77 -20.52 -3.07
N THR A 592 -11.86 -19.54 -3.20
CA THR A 592 -10.62 -19.66 -3.95
C THR A 592 -9.56 -20.38 -3.11
N VAL A 593 -8.54 -20.92 -3.80
CA VAL A 593 -7.37 -21.50 -3.11
C VAL A 593 -6.65 -20.39 -2.35
N PRO A 594 -6.41 -20.53 -1.05
CA PRO A 594 -5.70 -19.51 -0.28
C PRO A 594 -4.31 -19.25 -0.83
N PHE A 595 -3.90 -17.97 -0.85
CA PHE A 595 -2.56 -17.52 -1.24
C PHE A 595 -2.14 -17.94 -2.66
N SER A 596 -3.10 -18.14 -3.57
CA SER A 596 -2.83 -18.48 -4.98
C SER A 596 -2.81 -17.27 -5.91
N ALA A 597 -3.27 -16.11 -5.46
CA ALA A 597 -3.19 -14.87 -6.22
C ALA A 597 -1.77 -14.27 -6.16
N ALA A 598 -1.40 -13.49 -7.16
CA ALA A 598 -0.19 -12.69 -7.14
C ALA A 598 -0.13 -11.83 -5.87
N PHE A 599 1.05 -11.72 -5.28
CA PHE A 599 1.30 -10.92 -4.09
C PHE A 599 2.38 -9.89 -4.39
N SER A 600 2.11 -8.62 -4.14
CA SER A 600 3.10 -7.56 -4.28
C SER A 600 3.42 -6.95 -2.93
N GLN A 601 4.71 -6.87 -2.58
CA GLN A 601 5.17 -6.06 -1.45
C GLN A 601 5.31 -4.59 -1.86
N ALA A 602 5.66 -4.34 -3.12
CA ALA A 602 5.85 -2.99 -3.67
C ALA A 602 5.28 -2.92 -5.08
N GLY A 603 4.75 -1.76 -5.45
CA GLY A 603 4.06 -1.57 -6.73
C GLY A 603 2.57 -1.96 -6.67
N ASN A 604 1.88 -1.80 -7.79
CA ASN A 604 0.45 -2.03 -7.91
C ASN A 604 0.20 -3.28 -8.75
N LYS A 605 0.18 -4.45 -8.17
CA LYS A 605 -0.34 -5.61 -8.88
C LYS A 605 -1.78 -5.87 -8.46
N GLY A 606 -2.66 -6.00 -9.45
CA GLY A 606 -4.06 -6.33 -9.26
C GLY A 606 -4.26 -7.72 -8.63
N VAL A 607 -5.44 -7.95 -8.15
CA VAL A 607 -5.87 -9.18 -7.43
C VAL A 607 -6.11 -10.34 -8.39
#